data_aa479e0f49cc7f42e936c87897ca8bf4
#
_entry.id   aa479e0f49cc7f42e936c87897ca8bf4
#
_cell.length_a   1.000
_cell.length_b   1.000
_cell.length_c   1.000
_cell.angle_alpha   90.00
_cell.angle_beta   90.00
_cell.angle_gamma   90.00
#
_symmetry.space_group_name_H-M   'P 1'
#
loop_
_entity.id
_entity.type
_entity.pdbx_description
1 polymer ?
#
loop_
_entity_poly.entity_id
_entity_poly.type
_entity_poly.pdbx_seq_one_letter_code
_entity_poly.pdbx_strand_id
1 'polypeptide(L)'
;PGSYQNAVIILLTDGATTTGPDPIAAGRLAADYGVRIFTVGFGSTSGDVIEFGGRSMRARLDATTLQAIADATAGQYFEAQSSAGLTEVYSSLATRLVPERKLTEIAFLFAGLGAVLAMLAAGLSMLWLGRIA
;
A
#
# COMPACT_ATOMS: atom_id res chain seq x y z
N PRO A 1 18.10 12.16 10.97
CA PRO A 1 16.94 12.29 10.09
C PRO A 1 16.18 10.97 10.12
N GLY A 2 14.90 11.00 10.54
CA GLY A 2 14.09 9.79 10.65
C GLY A 2 13.82 9.19 9.27
N SER A 3 13.88 7.88 9.15
CA SER A 3 13.43 7.17 7.95
C SER A 3 11.93 6.85 8.08
N TYR A 4 11.18 7.09 7.03
CA TYR A 4 9.75 6.79 6.95
C TYR A 4 9.54 5.40 6.31
N GLN A 5 9.97 4.34 7.00
CA GLN A 5 10.04 2.98 6.46
C GLN A 5 8.72 2.40 5.89
N ASN A 6 7.58 3.00 6.20
CA ASN A 6 6.27 2.56 5.71
C ASN A 6 5.47 3.69 5.05
N ALA A 7 6.11 4.82 4.73
CA ALA A 7 5.43 5.89 4.03
C ALA A 7 5.41 5.61 2.53
N VAL A 8 4.25 5.86 1.93
CA VAL A 8 4.02 5.72 0.50
C VAL A 8 3.33 6.98 0.00
N ILE A 9 3.80 7.49 -1.12
CA ILE A 9 3.16 8.59 -1.83
C ILE A 9 2.54 8.03 -3.11
N ILE A 10 1.29 8.38 -3.38
CA ILE A 10 0.64 8.13 -4.68
C ILE A 10 0.53 9.48 -5.37
N LEU A 11 1.28 9.64 -6.45
CA LEU A 11 1.33 10.86 -7.25
C LEU A 11 0.47 10.70 -8.50
N LEU A 12 -0.67 11.38 -8.55
CA LEU A 12 -1.52 11.45 -9.72
C LEU A 12 -1.29 12.77 -10.45
N THR A 13 -0.82 12.71 -11.68
CA THR A 13 -0.47 13.89 -12.48
C THR A 13 -0.37 13.55 -13.97
N ASP A 14 -0.38 14.56 -14.83
CA ASP A 14 -0.01 14.43 -16.24
C ASP A 14 1.52 14.46 -16.46
N GLY A 15 2.30 14.69 -15.39
CA GLY A 15 3.76 14.76 -15.45
C GLY A 15 4.32 16.10 -15.89
N ALA A 16 3.49 17.05 -16.32
CA ALA A 16 3.96 18.37 -16.76
C ALA A 16 4.39 19.22 -15.56
N THR A 17 5.68 19.56 -15.52
CA THR A 17 6.22 20.49 -14.52
C THR A 17 6.20 21.89 -15.07
N THR A 18 5.36 22.76 -14.51
CA THR A 18 5.24 24.16 -14.93
C THR A 18 6.00 25.13 -14.02
N THR A 19 6.19 24.76 -12.75
CA THR A 19 6.87 25.57 -11.73
C THR A 19 7.41 24.65 -10.63
N GLY A 20 8.47 25.09 -9.92
CA GLY A 20 9.00 24.38 -8.76
C GLY A 20 10.34 23.67 -9.01
N PRO A 21 10.83 22.91 -8.03
CA PRO A 21 12.07 22.15 -8.15
C PRO A 21 11.95 21.02 -9.17
N ASP A 22 13.12 20.52 -9.62
CA ASP A 22 13.18 19.36 -10.50
C ASP A 22 12.48 18.14 -9.86
N PRO A 23 11.47 17.56 -10.52
CA PRO A 23 10.69 16.45 -9.95
C PRO A 23 11.53 15.18 -9.73
N ILE A 24 12.56 14.95 -10.54
CA ILE A 24 13.45 13.80 -10.38
C ILE A 24 14.33 13.99 -9.14
N ALA A 25 14.82 15.21 -8.90
CA ALA A 25 15.57 15.52 -7.68
C ALA A 25 14.71 15.36 -6.41
N ALA A 26 13.44 15.78 -6.46
CA ALA A 26 12.50 15.57 -5.38
C ALA A 26 12.22 14.08 -5.13
N GLY A 27 12.09 13.28 -6.18
CA GLY A 27 11.97 11.82 -6.10
C GLY A 27 13.17 11.17 -5.41
N ARG A 28 14.38 11.56 -5.76
CA ARG A 28 15.61 11.06 -5.12
C ARG A 28 15.66 11.43 -3.63
N LEU A 29 15.26 12.64 -3.27
CA LEU A 29 15.17 13.05 -1.87
C LEU A 29 14.17 12.18 -1.10
N ALA A 30 13.02 11.84 -1.69
CA ALA A 30 12.06 10.93 -1.08
C ALA A 30 12.64 9.53 -0.86
N ALA A 31 13.42 9.02 -1.84
CA ALA A 31 14.13 7.75 -1.73
C ALA A 31 15.15 7.75 -0.57
N ASP A 32 15.88 8.84 -0.38
CA ASP A 32 16.84 9.00 0.73
C ASP A 32 16.13 8.93 2.11
N TYR A 33 14.88 9.33 2.18
CA TYR A 33 14.05 9.20 3.39
C TYR A 33 13.33 7.83 3.49
N GLY A 34 13.52 6.93 2.53
CA GLY A 34 12.88 5.61 2.50
C GLY A 34 11.41 5.65 2.10
N VAL A 35 10.95 6.74 1.47
CA VAL A 35 9.58 6.90 0.99
C VAL A 35 9.47 6.35 -0.44
N ARG A 36 8.52 5.45 -0.67
CA ARG A 36 8.21 4.95 -2.01
C ARG A 36 7.15 5.82 -2.69
N ILE A 37 7.37 6.15 -3.96
CA ILE A 37 6.42 6.93 -4.76
C ILE A 37 5.85 6.06 -5.87
N PHE A 38 4.54 5.86 -5.85
CA PHE A 38 3.79 5.27 -6.96
C PHE A 38 3.25 6.40 -7.80
N THR A 39 3.62 6.43 -9.07
CA THR A 39 3.19 7.48 -9.99
C THR A 39 2.06 6.96 -10.86
N VAL A 40 0.98 7.72 -10.96
CA VAL A 40 -0.16 7.45 -11.83
C VAL A 40 -0.26 8.57 -12.85
N GLY A 41 0.17 8.27 -14.07
CA GLY A 41 0.07 9.19 -15.19
C GLY A 41 -1.34 9.22 -15.73
N PHE A 42 -1.98 10.40 -15.70
CA PHE A 42 -3.29 10.60 -16.28
C PHE A 42 -3.18 11.46 -17.53
N GLY A 43 -3.47 10.86 -18.67
CA GLY A 43 -3.34 11.53 -19.96
C GLY A 43 -3.02 10.57 -21.09
N SER A 44 -2.81 11.12 -22.27
CA SER A 44 -2.33 10.39 -23.44
C SER A 44 -0.95 10.91 -23.83
N THR A 45 -0.02 10.02 -24.17
CA THR A 45 1.31 10.37 -24.69
C THR A 45 1.21 11.05 -26.05
N SER A 46 0.13 10.81 -26.82
CA SER A 46 -0.18 11.48 -28.08
C SER A 46 -0.82 12.88 -27.90
N GLY A 47 -1.20 13.23 -26.68
CA GLY A 47 -1.92 14.48 -26.39
C GLY A 47 -3.37 14.48 -26.87
N ASP A 48 -3.99 13.30 -26.91
CA ASP A 48 -5.38 13.13 -27.28
C ASP A 48 -6.33 13.76 -26.25
N VAL A 49 -7.56 13.99 -26.67
CA VAL A 49 -8.61 14.49 -25.79
C VAL A 49 -9.13 13.34 -24.96
N ILE A 50 -9.01 13.47 -23.63
CA ILE A 50 -9.54 12.51 -22.67
C ILE A 50 -10.80 13.06 -22.01
N GLU A 51 -11.76 12.20 -21.73
CA GLU A 51 -12.97 12.54 -21.00
C GLU A 51 -12.82 12.19 -19.51
N PHE A 52 -12.98 13.19 -18.66
CA PHE A 52 -12.96 13.02 -17.22
C PHE A 52 -14.12 13.78 -16.58
N GLY A 53 -14.99 13.07 -15.86
CA GLY A 53 -16.13 13.68 -15.18
C GLY A 53 -17.09 14.45 -16.10
N GLY A 54 -17.28 14.01 -17.36
CA GLY A 54 -18.13 14.69 -18.34
C GLY A 54 -17.50 15.93 -18.97
N ARG A 55 -16.21 16.17 -18.76
CA ARG A 55 -15.42 17.22 -19.40
C ARG A 55 -14.32 16.61 -20.24
N SER A 56 -14.16 17.11 -21.45
CA SER A 56 -13.04 16.76 -22.30
C SER A 56 -11.87 17.72 -22.03
N MET A 57 -10.70 17.14 -21.78
CA MET A 57 -9.46 17.93 -21.61
C MET A 57 -8.33 17.29 -22.40
N ARG A 58 -7.44 18.12 -22.89
CA ARG A 58 -6.23 17.65 -23.58
C ARG A 58 -5.09 17.68 -22.56
N ALA A 59 -4.61 16.50 -22.17
CA ALA A 59 -3.47 16.36 -21.30
C ALA A 59 -2.39 15.55 -22.02
N ARG A 60 -1.22 16.14 -22.19
CA ARG A 60 -0.05 15.44 -22.72
C ARG A 60 0.71 14.84 -21.55
N LEU A 61 0.77 13.53 -21.52
CA LEU A 61 1.41 12.77 -20.47
C LEU A 61 2.94 12.73 -20.65
N ASP A 62 3.68 13.17 -19.66
CA ASP A 62 5.13 12.94 -19.56
C ASP A 62 5.42 11.66 -18.76
N ALA A 63 5.20 10.52 -19.40
CA ALA A 63 5.41 9.21 -18.81
C ALA A 63 6.86 8.97 -18.40
N THR A 64 7.82 9.55 -19.14
CA THR A 64 9.26 9.35 -18.90
C THR A 64 9.68 9.90 -17.54
N THR A 65 9.27 11.11 -17.22
CA THR A 65 9.55 11.73 -15.91
C THR A 65 8.89 10.97 -14.78
N LEU A 66 7.62 10.55 -14.95
CA LEU A 66 6.89 9.80 -13.93
C LEU A 66 7.49 8.42 -13.66
N GLN A 67 7.92 7.74 -14.70
CA GLN A 67 8.61 6.45 -14.59
C GLN A 67 9.96 6.60 -13.87
N ALA A 68 10.74 7.64 -14.20
CA ALA A 68 12.00 7.90 -13.53
C ALA A 68 11.85 8.18 -12.02
N ILE A 69 10.79 8.87 -11.61
CA ILE A 69 10.48 9.11 -10.19
C ILE A 69 10.11 7.79 -9.48
N ALA A 70 9.25 6.98 -10.08
CA ALA A 70 8.86 5.70 -9.52
C ALA A 70 10.08 4.77 -9.35
N ASP A 71 10.89 4.64 -10.37
CA ASP A 71 12.10 3.80 -10.35
C ASP A 71 13.11 4.26 -9.30
N ALA A 72 13.33 5.58 -9.17
CA ALA A 72 14.24 6.14 -8.18
C ALA A 72 13.83 5.85 -6.73
N THR A 73 12.54 5.62 -6.47
CA THR A 73 11.98 5.40 -5.13
C THR A 73 11.55 3.96 -4.87
N ALA A 74 11.92 3.00 -5.73
CA ALA A 74 11.45 1.62 -5.70
C ALA A 74 9.90 1.50 -5.67
N GLY A 75 9.23 2.46 -6.30
CA GLY A 75 7.79 2.46 -6.55
C GLY A 75 7.45 1.82 -7.89
N GLN A 76 6.29 2.17 -8.42
CA GLN A 76 5.83 1.69 -9.73
C GLN A 76 5.06 2.78 -10.46
N TYR A 77 5.24 2.86 -11.77
CA TYR A 77 4.45 3.72 -12.66
C TYR A 77 3.21 2.99 -13.15
N PHE A 78 2.10 3.70 -13.20
CA PHE A 78 0.84 3.26 -13.78
C PHE A 78 0.32 4.32 -14.76
N GLU A 79 -0.35 3.89 -15.80
CA GLU A 79 -0.99 4.77 -16.77
C GLU A 79 -2.51 4.59 -16.71
N ALA A 80 -3.25 5.70 -16.63
CA ALA A 80 -4.70 5.73 -16.68
C ALA A 80 -5.18 6.72 -17.74
N GLN A 81 -5.86 6.21 -18.75
CA GLN A 81 -6.41 7.03 -19.84
C GLN A 81 -7.90 7.38 -19.60
N SER A 82 -8.51 6.83 -18.56
CA SER A 82 -9.93 7.04 -18.25
C SER A 82 -10.18 6.91 -16.74
N SER A 83 -11.35 7.37 -16.30
CA SER A 83 -11.80 7.20 -14.91
C SER A 83 -11.93 5.74 -14.50
N ALA A 84 -12.30 4.85 -15.41
CA ALA A 84 -12.37 3.41 -15.17
C ALA A 84 -10.97 2.81 -14.96
N GLY A 85 -9.99 3.18 -15.80
CA GLY A 85 -8.59 2.79 -15.64
C GLY A 85 -7.99 3.29 -14.33
N LEU A 86 -8.35 4.49 -13.90
CA LEU A 86 -7.93 5.04 -12.61
C LEU A 86 -8.46 4.21 -11.43
N THR A 87 -9.73 3.80 -11.49
CA THR A 87 -10.33 2.94 -10.46
C THR A 87 -9.61 1.59 -10.36
N GLU A 88 -9.24 1.00 -11.49
CA GLU A 88 -8.49 -0.26 -11.53
C GLU A 88 -7.09 -0.10 -10.92
N VAL A 89 -6.38 0.97 -11.24
CA VAL A 89 -5.08 1.30 -10.64
C VAL A 89 -5.19 1.45 -9.12
N TYR A 90 -6.17 2.21 -8.63
CA TYR A 90 -6.38 2.37 -7.18
C TYR A 90 -6.72 1.06 -6.48
N SER A 91 -7.54 0.20 -7.08
CA SER A 91 -7.85 -1.10 -6.48
C SER A 91 -6.62 -2.02 -6.41
N SER A 92 -5.77 -2.01 -7.43
CA SER A 92 -4.53 -2.77 -7.45
C SER A 92 -3.50 -2.25 -6.44
N LEU A 93 -3.41 -0.93 -6.27
CA LEU A 93 -2.56 -0.30 -5.27
C LEU A 93 -3.04 -0.59 -3.85
N ALA A 94 -4.35 -0.49 -3.59
CA ALA A 94 -4.93 -0.81 -2.29
C ALA A 94 -4.61 -2.25 -1.87
N THR A 95 -4.71 -3.20 -2.80
CA THR A 95 -4.37 -4.61 -2.54
C THR A 95 -2.88 -4.83 -2.25
N ARG A 96 -1.99 -4.03 -2.85
CA ARG A 96 -0.53 -4.17 -2.66
C ARG A 96 -0.01 -3.41 -1.44
N LEU A 97 -0.66 -2.29 -1.08
CA LEU A 97 -0.21 -1.39 -0.02
C LEU A 97 -0.80 -1.74 1.35
N VAL A 98 -1.89 -2.50 1.39
CA VAL A 98 -2.38 -3.08 2.64
C VAL A 98 -1.60 -4.38 2.88
N PRO A 99 -0.50 -4.39 3.66
CA PRO A 99 -0.06 -5.63 4.23
C PRO A 99 -1.23 -6.08 5.10
N GLU A 100 -1.89 -7.13 4.69
CA GLU A 100 -2.84 -7.82 5.55
C GLU A 100 -2.03 -8.21 6.79
N ARG A 101 -2.04 -7.35 7.81
CA ARG A 101 -1.70 -7.75 9.17
C ARG A 101 -2.79 -8.74 9.54
N LYS A 102 -2.61 -9.97 9.10
CA LYS A 102 -3.26 -11.11 9.70
C LYS A 102 -2.75 -11.08 11.14
N LEU A 103 -3.46 -10.38 11.99
CA LEU A 103 -3.39 -10.60 13.43
C LEU A 103 -3.84 -12.05 13.57
N THR A 104 -2.87 -12.96 13.39
CA THR A 104 -3.06 -14.33 13.81
C THR A 104 -3.26 -14.18 15.31
N GLU A 105 -4.50 -14.32 15.73
CA GLU A 105 -4.88 -14.25 17.13
C GLU A 105 -4.19 -15.41 17.83
N ILE A 106 -2.97 -15.18 18.27
CA ILE A 106 -2.20 -16.12 19.11
C ILE A 106 -3.00 -16.38 20.41
N ALA A 107 -3.90 -15.46 20.77
CA ALA A 107 -4.86 -15.62 21.86
C ALA A 107 -5.64 -16.93 21.77
N PHE A 108 -6.02 -17.40 20.59
CA PHE A 108 -6.71 -18.68 20.41
C PHE A 108 -5.84 -19.88 20.85
N LEU A 109 -4.54 -19.86 20.54
CA LEU A 109 -3.62 -20.91 20.98
C LEU A 109 -3.42 -20.93 22.49
N PHE A 110 -3.30 -19.75 23.12
CA PHE A 110 -3.18 -19.65 24.57
C PHE A 110 -4.47 -20.02 25.29
N ALA A 111 -5.64 -19.66 24.75
CA ALA A 111 -6.93 -20.06 25.29
C ALA A 111 -7.11 -21.59 25.20
N GLY A 112 -6.75 -22.20 24.10
CA GLY A 112 -6.79 -23.67 23.92
C GLY A 112 -5.86 -24.40 24.91
N LEU A 113 -4.63 -23.92 25.08
CA LEU A 113 -3.67 -24.49 26.02
C LEU A 113 -4.17 -24.34 27.48
N GLY A 114 -4.74 -23.18 27.83
CA GLY A 114 -5.32 -22.92 29.14
C GLY A 114 -6.48 -23.86 29.45
N ALA A 115 -7.37 -24.10 28.49
CA ALA A 115 -8.49 -25.03 28.65
C ALA A 115 -8.02 -26.47 28.90
N VAL A 116 -7.02 -26.94 28.17
CA VAL A 116 -6.43 -28.29 28.36
C VAL A 116 -5.81 -28.43 29.74
N LEU A 117 -5.04 -27.44 30.20
CA LEU A 117 -4.44 -27.44 31.53
C LEU A 117 -5.50 -27.43 32.64
N ALA A 118 -6.59 -26.67 32.48
CA ALA A 118 -7.70 -26.65 33.42
C ALA A 118 -8.41 -28.01 33.52
N MET A 119 -8.64 -28.70 32.40
CA MET A 119 -9.22 -30.04 32.39
C MET A 119 -8.30 -31.08 33.08
N LEU A 120 -7.00 -30.98 32.83
CA LEU A 120 -6.02 -31.87 33.49
C LEU A 120 -6.00 -31.64 35.00
N ALA A 121 -5.99 -30.39 35.46
CA ALA A 121 -6.04 -30.02 36.86
C ALA A 121 -7.32 -30.53 37.56
N ALA A 122 -8.48 -30.37 36.90
CA ALA A 122 -9.76 -30.88 37.42
C ALA A 122 -9.78 -32.40 37.51
N GLY A 123 -9.25 -33.09 36.50
CA GLY A 123 -9.13 -34.56 36.49
C GLY A 123 -8.22 -35.08 37.60
N LEU A 124 -7.06 -34.48 37.78
CA LEU A 124 -6.14 -34.82 38.87
C LEU A 124 -6.75 -34.55 40.26
N SER A 125 -7.47 -33.46 40.41
CA SER A 125 -8.18 -33.10 41.66
C SER A 125 -9.24 -34.15 42.03
N MET A 126 -10.02 -34.63 41.06
CA MET A 126 -10.98 -35.70 41.29
C MET A 126 -10.31 -37.04 41.68
N LEU A 127 -9.21 -37.38 41.04
CA LEU A 127 -8.45 -38.59 41.38
C LEU A 127 -7.84 -38.53 42.80
N TRP A 128 -7.40 -37.36 43.24
CA TRP A 128 -6.83 -37.19 44.57
C TRP A 128 -7.88 -37.12 45.68
N LEU A 129 -9.00 -36.36 45.43
CA LEU A 129 -10.06 -36.25 46.43
C LEU A 129 -10.87 -37.54 46.53
N GLY A 130 -11.09 -38.29 45.44
CA GLY A 130 -11.77 -39.59 45.46
C GLY A 130 -11.02 -40.71 46.16
N ARG A 131 -9.80 -40.48 46.58
CA ARG A 131 -8.94 -41.44 47.31
C ARG A 131 -8.94 -41.25 48.82
N ILE A 132 -9.64 -40.23 49.31
CA ILE A 132 -9.76 -39.86 50.74
C ILE A 132 -11.16 -40.20 51.33
N ALA A 133 -12.06 -40.73 50.50
CA ALA A 133 -13.39 -41.18 50.96
C ALA A 133 -13.45 -42.69 51.06
#